data_f35cb63165b73d87103267918fba63a6
#
_entry.id   f35cb63165b73d87103267918fba63a6
#
_cell.length_a   1.000
_cell.length_b   1.000
_cell.length_c   1.000
_cell.angle_alpha   90.00
_cell.angle_beta   90.00
_cell.angle_gamma   90.00
#
_symmetry.space_group_name_H-M   'P 1'
#
loop_
_entity.id
_entity.type
_entity.pdbx_description
1 polymer ?
#
loop_
_entity_poly.entity_id
_entity_poly.type
_entity_poly.pdbx_seq_one_letter_code
_entity_poly.pdbx_strand_id
1 'polypeptide(L)'
;MRFLTAALMVSLLIASSSFAQTEKPAEPQKYELGPESKPITGTPEGKVTKYSWTSKIFEGTVRDYYVYVPAKYDAAKPTAVMVFQDGHAYVNKTGEYRVPVVFDNLMAKGDLPPVIGIFVDPGHRGDPLPESRWRANNRSVEYDSLGDTYAKFILEEILPEVGKSHNLTTDPDQRAICGASSGGICAWTVAWERPDSFHKVLSHIGSFTNIRGGHIYPALIRKTERKPIRVYLQDGDHDVNNEHGNWWLANLEMESSLKFSKYDIQTAWGHGAHNGNHGGVVLPDAMRWLWRKEN
;
A
#
# COMPACT_ATOMS: atom_id res chain seq x y z
N MET A 1 32.95 -34.02 -77.46
CA MET A 1 32.14 -33.03 -76.79
C MET A 1 31.21 -33.76 -75.82
N ARG A 2 31.52 -33.72 -74.53
CA ARG A 2 30.73 -34.34 -73.47
C ARG A 2 30.07 -33.21 -72.65
N PHE A 3 28.75 -33.14 -72.65
CA PHE A 3 27.97 -32.22 -71.85
C PHE A 3 27.78 -32.82 -70.43
N LEU A 4 28.28 -32.15 -69.41
CA LEU A 4 27.95 -32.42 -68.03
C LEU A 4 26.69 -31.63 -67.65
N THR A 5 25.61 -32.32 -67.29
CA THR A 5 24.44 -31.76 -66.69
C THR A 5 24.60 -31.77 -65.14
N ALA A 6 24.71 -30.58 -64.59
CA ALA A 6 24.70 -30.40 -63.14
C ALA A 6 23.26 -30.35 -62.63
N ALA A 7 22.88 -31.27 -61.78
CA ALA A 7 21.58 -31.27 -61.07
C ALA A 7 21.70 -30.45 -59.81
N LEU A 8 20.92 -29.37 -59.71
CA LEU A 8 20.81 -28.49 -58.52
C LEU A 8 19.75 -29.10 -57.58
N MET A 9 20.22 -29.68 -56.47
CA MET A 9 19.32 -30.07 -55.36
C MET A 9 18.95 -28.81 -54.52
N VAL A 10 17.69 -28.41 -54.55
CA VAL A 10 17.15 -27.39 -53.67
C VAL A 10 16.62 -28.08 -52.42
N SER A 11 17.34 -27.94 -51.30
CA SER A 11 16.90 -28.42 -49.96
C SER A 11 15.88 -27.44 -49.39
N LEU A 12 14.61 -27.84 -49.32
CA LEU A 12 13.54 -27.09 -48.63
C LEU A 12 13.72 -27.27 -47.13
N LEU A 13 14.22 -26.24 -46.45
CA LEU A 13 14.18 -26.15 -44.98
C LEU A 13 12.75 -25.81 -44.56
N ILE A 14 12.02 -26.79 -44.05
CA ILE A 14 10.73 -26.57 -43.38
C ILE A 14 11.05 -26.06 -41.97
N ALA A 15 10.95 -24.75 -41.79
CA ALA A 15 10.95 -24.15 -40.45
C ALA A 15 9.64 -24.52 -39.73
N SER A 16 9.71 -25.47 -38.82
CA SER A 16 8.62 -25.76 -37.89
C SER A 16 8.48 -24.58 -36.91
N SER A 17 7.50 -23.71 -37.16
CA SER A 17 7.06 -22.70 -36.20
C SER A 17 6.42 -23.44 -35.01
N SER A 18 7.16 -23.59 -33.92
CA SER A 18 6.61 -23.93 -32.62
C SER A 18 5.70 -22.77 -32.19
N PHE A 19 4.40 -22.95 -32.35
CA PHE A 19 3.45 -22.09 -31.65
C PHE A 19 3.69 -22.30 -30.16
N ALA A 20 4.21 -21.26 -29.49
CA ALA A 20 4.23 -21.23 -28.04
C ALA A 20 2.79 -21.46 -27.56
N GLN A 21 2.53 -22.57 -26.90
CA GLN A 21 1.30 -22.76 -26.17
C GLN A 21 1.24 -21.62 -25.16
N THR A 22 0.29 -20.70 -25.33
CA THR A 22 -0.05 -19.75 -24.29
C THR A 22 -0.57 -20.55 -23.11
N GLU A 23 0.24 -20.73 -22.07
CA GLU A 23 -0.22 -21.29 -20.82
C GLU A 23 -1.48 -20.53 -20.40
N LYS A 24 -2.54 -21.28 -20.12
CA LYS A 24 -3.77 -20.71 -19.58
C LYS A 24 -3.39 -19.99 -18.28
N PRO A 25 -3.80 -18.72 -18.09
CA PRO A 25 -3.51 -18.02 -16.84
C PRO A 25 -3.93 -18.90 -15.65
N ALA A 26 -3.07 -19.02 -14.65
CA ALA A 26 -3.38 -19.75 -13.45
C ALA A 26 -4.66 -19.15 -12.82
N GLU A 27 -5.52 -20.01 -12.25
CA GLU A 27 -6.70 -19.51 -11.53
C GLU A 27 -6.24 -18.65 -10.34
N PRO A 28 -6.96 -17.54 -10.01
CA PRO A 28 -6.61 -16.72 -8.88
C PRO A 28 -6.49 -17.51 -7.60
N GLN A 29 -5.40 -17.36 -6.87
CA GLN A 29 -5.17 -18.07 -5.62
C GLN A 29 -6.22 -17.66 -4.58
N LYS A 30 -6.78 -18.65 -3.87
CA LYS A 30 -7.62 -18.38 -2.71
C LYS A 30 -6.75 -18.03 -1.50
N TYR A 31 -6.96 -16.86 -0.94
CA TYR A 31 -6.26 -16.36 0.24
C TYR A 31 -7.14 -16.50 1.49
N GLU A 32 -6.63 -17.18 2.52
CA GLU A 32 -7.32 -17.36 3.79
C GLU A 32 -6.55 -16.71 4.93
N LEU A 33 -7.26 -15.88 5.71
CA LEU A 33 -6.67 -15.14 6.83
C LEU A 33 -6.15 -16.11 7.91
N GLY A 34 -4.91 -15.91 8.31
CA GLY A 34 -4.25 -16.64 9.38
C GLY A 34 -4.84 -16.35 10.78
N PRO A 35 -4.34 -17.03 11.81
CA PRO A 35 -4.85 -16.89 13.18
C PRO A 35 -4.66 -15.45 13.72
N GLU A 36 -3.63 -14.73 13.31
CA GLU A 36 -3.33 -13.39 13.79
C GLU A 36 -4.29 -12.32 13.25
N SER A 37 -5.01 -12.63 12.17
CA SER A 37 -6.10 -11.80 11.64
C SER A 37 -7.49 -12.22 12.17
N LYS A 38 -7.54 -13.04 13.22
CA LYS A 38 -8.76 -13.50 13.90
C LYS A 38 -8.69 -13.10 15.38
N PRO A 39 -9.82 -12.74 16.02
CA PRO A 39 -9.83 -12.44 17.46
C PRO A 39 -9.30 -13.63 18.26
N ILE A 40 -8.37 -13.39 19.18
CA ILE A 40 -7.80 -14.39 20.09
C ILE A 40 -8.33 -14.10 21.49
N THR A 41 -8.98 -15.08 22.10
CA THR A 41 -9.52 -14.95 23.47
C THR A 41 -8.44 -14.56 24.47
N GLY A 42 -8.70 -13.53 25.27
CA GLY A 42 -7.77 -13.01 26.27
C GLY A 42 -6.77 -11.99 25.74
N THR A 43 -6.75 -11.70 24.44
CA THR A 43 -5.96 -10.59 23.90
C THR A 43 -6.57 -9.26 24.34
N PRO A 44 -5.79 -8.33 24.95
CA PRO A 44 -6.28 -6.99 25.26
C PRO A 44 -6.63 -6.23 23.97
N GLU A 45 -7.88 -5.82 23.84
CA GLU A 45 -8.38 -5.11 22.66
C GLU A 45 -8.19 -3.59 22.80
N GLY A 46 -7.67 -2.96 21.76
CA GLY A 46 -7.66 -1.52 21.61
C GLY A 46 -9.04 -0.97 21.25
N LYS A 47 -9.20 0.35 21.43
CA LYS A 47 -10.45 1.07 21.19
C LYS A 47 -10.39 1.80 19.86
N VAL A 48 -11.39 1.60 19.00
CA VAL A 48 -11.61 2.39 17.77
C VAL A 48 -12.68 3.44 18.03
N THR A 49 -12.39 4.69 17.67
CA THR A 49 -13.36 5.79 17.73
C THR A 49 -13.45 6.45 16.35
N LYS A 50 -14.67 6.67 15.87
CA LYS A 50 -14.96 7.32 14.59
C LYS A 50 -15.16 8.82 14.78
N TYR A 51 -14.63 9.60 13.84
CA TYR A 51 -14.74 11.04 13.75
C TYR A 51 -15.10 11.47 12.32
N SER A 52 -15.50 12.74 12.17
CA SER A 52 -15.66 13.39 10.87
C SER A 52 -14.71 14.58 10.79
N TRP A 53 -14.23 14.89 9.60
CA TRP A 53 -13.32 16.01 9.35
C TRP A 53 -13.70 16.78 8.11
N THR A 54 -13.73 18.12 8.23
CA THR A 54 -13.83 19.05 7.10
C THR A 54 -12.46 19.63 6.86
N SER A 55 -11.88 19.36 5.68
CA SER A 55 -10.52 19.80 5.36
C SER A 55 -10.48 21.26 4.92
N LYS A 56 -9.42 21.95 5.34
CA LYS A 56 -9.06 23.29 4.83
C LYS A 56 -8.12 23.19 3.63
N ILE A 57 -7.23 22.19 3.61
CA ILE A 57 -6.26 21.96 2.51
C ILE A 57 -7.01 21.44 1.27
N PHE A 58 -7.93 20.49 1.46
CA PHE A 58 -8.86 20.05 0.41
C PHE A 58 -10.21 20.73 0.60
N GLU A 59 -10.25 22.05 0.44
CA GLU A 59 -11.40 22.88 0.71
C GLU A 59 -12.70 22.30 0.13
N GLY A 60 -13.77 22.35 0.94
CA GLY A 60 -15.08 21.82 0.60
C GLY A 60 -15.19 20.29 0.63
N THR A 61 -14.21 19.58 1.15
CA THR A 61 -14.29 18.14 1.35
C THR A 61 -14.56 17.76 2.79
N VAL A 62 -15.44 16.77 2.97
CA VAL A 62 -15.73 16.11 4.24
C VAL A 62 -15.34 14.63 4.12
N ARG A 63 -14.90 14.05 5.23
CA ARG A 63 -14.54 12.63 5.32
C ARG A 63 -14.76 12.08 6.70
N ASP A 64 -14.91 10.76 6.80
CA ASP A 64 -14.77 10.04 8.05
C ASP A 64 -13.28 9.72 8.30
N TYR A 65 -12.88 9.69 9.56
CA TYR A 65 -11.62 9.07 9.98
C TYR A 65 -11.82 8.33 11.31
N TYR A 66 -10.94 7.37 11.58
CA TYR A 66 -11.04 6.55 12.78
C TYR A 66 -9.68 6.53 13.47
N VAL A 67 -9.72 6.51 14.80
CA VAL A 67 -8.51 6.40 15.64
C VAL A 67 -8.61 5.12 16.46
N TYR A 68 -7.65 4.23 16.24
CA TYR A 68 -7.43 3.06 17.08
C TYR A 68 -6.36 3.39 18.12
N VAL A 69 -6.68 3.21 19.41
CA VAL A 69 -5.78 3.39 20.53
C VAL A 69 -5.55 2.02 21.17
N PRO A 70 -4.29 1.53 21.26
CA PRO A 70 -4.01 0.22 21.82
C PRO A 70 -4.34 0.14 23.32
N ALA A 71 -4.70 -1.04 23.80
CA ALA A 71 -5.04 -1.26 25.23
C ALA A 71 -3.90 -0.87 26.20
N LYS A 72 -2.65 -0.96 25.75
CA LYS A 72 -1.44 -0.59 26.52
C LYS A 72 -0.94 0.83 26.23
N TYR A 73 -1.80 1.72 25.71
CA TYR A 73 -1.43 3.11 25.48
C TYR A 73 -1.04 3.81 26.79
N ASP A 74 0.08 4.53 26.75
CA ASP A 74 0.59 5.34 27.87
C ASP A 74 0.70 6.81 27.41
N ALA A 75 -0.18 7.66 27.92
CA ALA A 75 -0.22 9.08 27.55
C ALA A 75 1.05 9.85 27.96
N ALA A 76 1.85 9.32 28.90
CA ALA A 76 3.09 9.95 29.33
C ALA A 76 4.24 9.76 28.30
N LYS A 77 4.08 8.87 27.33
CA LYS A 77 5.11 8.55 26.34
C LYS A 77 4.63 8.81 24.91
N PRO A 78 5.49 9.41 24.05
CA PRO A 78 5.18 9.48 22.62
C PRO A 78 4.95 8.08 22.05
N THR A 79 3.83 7.88 21.38
CA THR A 79 3.42 6.58 20.84
C THR A 79 3.59 6.57 19.32
N ALA A 80 4.08 5.46 18.79
CA ALA A 80 4.23 5.23 17.36
C ALA A 80 2.87 5.39 16.63
N VAL A 81 2.92 5.80 15.37
CA VAL A 81 1.73 6.10 14.56
C VAL A 81 1.77 5.36 13.24
N MET A 82 0.65 4.80 12.83
CA MET A 82 0.45 4.32 11.47
C MET A 82 -0.82 4.88 10.86
N VAL A 83 -0.67 5.56 9.72
CA VAL A 83 -1.78 6.17 8.97
C VAL A 83 -2.18 5.25 7.82
N PHE A 84 -3.48 5.06 7.65
CA PHE A 84 -4.06 4.20 6.61
C PHE A 84 -4.99 5.01 5.71
N GLN A 85 -4.71 5.03 4.41
CA GLN A 85 -5.61 5.55 3.40
C GLN A 85 -6.73 4.54 3.14
N ASP A 86 -7.93 5.02 2.70
CA ASP A 86 -9.15 4.22 2.62
C ASP A 86 -9.46 3.56 3.97
N GLY A 87 -9.47 4.36 5.02
CA GLY A 87 -9.52 3.94 6.42
C GLY A 87 -10.63 2.94 6.74
N HIS A 88 -11.80 3.10 6.11
CA HIS A 88 -12.95 2.18 6.26
C HIS A 88 -12.61 0.72 5.93
N ALA A 89 -11.72 0.47 4.97
CA ALA A 89 -11.32 -0.88 4.58
C ALA A 89 -10.39 -1.52 5.60
N TYR A 90 -9.48 -0.74 6.16
CA TYR A 90 -8.47 -1.21 7.11
C TYR A 90 -9.00 -1.35 8.54
N VAL A 91 -9.89 -0.46 8.98
CA VAL A 91 -10.43 -0.45 10.35
C VAL A 91 -11.47 -1.53 10.60
N ASN A 92 -12.07 -2.08 9.55
CA ASN A 92 -13.13 -3.09 9.65
C ASN A 92 -12.61 -4.41 10.25
N LYS A 93 -13.08 -4.78 11.44
CA LYS A 93 -12.68 -6.02 12.14
C LYS A 93 -13.11 -7.31 11.44
N THR A 94 -14.02 -7.24 10.47
CA THR A 94 -14.52 -8.40 9.69
C THR A 94 -14.17 -8.33 8.21
N GLY A 95 -13.48 -7.24 7.79
CA GLY A 95 -13.03 -7.02 6.42
C GLY A 95 -11.84 -7.87 6.02
N GLU A 96 -11.18 -7.48 4.95
CA GLU A 96 -10.02 -8.17 4.40
C GLU A 96 -8.76 -7.93 5.26
N TYR A 97 -8.50 -6.69 5.67
CA TYR A 97 -7.26 -6.31 6.38
C TYR A 97 -7.32 -6.46 7.90
N ARG A 98 -8.44 -6.11 8.55
CA ARG A 98 -8.68 -6.28 10.00
C ARG A 98 -7.58 -5.70 10.89
N VAL A 99 -7.05 -4.54 10.56
CA VAL A 99 -5.90 -3.94 11.25
C VAL A 99 -6.06 -3.89 12.78
N PRO A 100 -7.20 -3.48 13.36
CA PRO A 100 -7.36 -3.48 14.81
C PRO A 100 -7.10 -4.86 15.45
N VAL A 101 -7.59 -5.93 14.81
CA VAL A 101 -7.40 -7.32 15.30
C VAL A 101 -5.95 -7.74 15.17
N VAL A 102 -5.30 -7.45 14.04
CA VAL A 102 -3.88 -7.74 13.82
C VAL A 102 -3.02 -6.97 14.81
N PHE A 103 -3.30 -5.70 15.04
CA PHE A 103 -2.57 -4.86 16.00
C PHE A 103 -2.68 -5.41 17.42
N ASP A 104 -3.91 -5.73 17.87
CA ASP A 104 -4.14 -6.32 19.19
C ASP A 104 -3.30 -7.59 19.40
N ASN A 105 -3.36 -8.52 18.42
CA ASN A 105 -2.67 -9.79 18.51
C ASN A 105 -1.14 -9.64 18.48
N LEU A 106 -0.60 -8.81 17.57
CA LEU A 106 0.85 -8.63 17.44
C LEU A 106 1.45 -7.85 18.63
N MET A 107 0.74 -6.83 19.14
CA MET A 107 1.18 -6.11 20.34
C MET A 107 1.10 -6.96 21.60
N ALA A 108 0.11 -7.84 21.71
CA ALA A 108 0.02 -8.79 22.84
C ALA A 108 1.19 -9.78 22.84
N LYS A 109 1.65 -10.21 21.67
CA LYS A 109 2.83 -11.07 21.48
C LYS A 109 4.17 -10.35 21.68
N GLY A 110 4.18 -9.02 21.64
CA GLY A 110 5.41 -8.22 21.64
C GLY A 110 6.09 -8.08 20.28
N ASP A 111 5.42 -8.47 19.22
CA ASP A 111 5.92 -8.37 17.82
C ASP A 111 5.84 -6.94 17.28
N LEU A 112 4.99 -6.09 17.90
CA LEU A 112 4.83 -4.68 17.59
C LEU A 112 4.96 -3.82 18.85
N PRO A 113 5.55 -2.62 18.77
CA PRO A 113 5.42 -1.63 19.83
C PRO A 113 3.96 -1.17 19.93
N PRO A 114 3.56 -0.46 21.01
CA PRO A 114 2.28 0.24 20.99
C PRO A 114 2.20 1.21 19.80
N VAL A 115 1.19 1.04 18.94
CA VAL A 115 0.97 1.86 17.73
C VAL A 115 -0.45 2.40 17.75
N ILE A 116 -0.61 3.71 17.61
CA ILE A 116 -1.91 4.34 17.31
C ILE A 116 -2.17 4.22 15.81
N GLY A 117 -3.30 3.61 15.44
CA GLY A 117 -3.77 3.54 14.06
C GLY A 117 -4.69 4.71 13.72
N ILE A 118 -4.40 5.43 12.65
CA ILE A 118 -5.23 6.53 12.15
C ILE A 118 -5.71 6.16 10.76
N PHE A 119 -7.00 5.91 10.62
CA PHE A 119 -7.63 5.40 9.41
C PHE A 119 -8.40 6.53 8.75
N VAL A 120 -7.97 7.01 7.60
CA VAL A 120 -8.48 8.22 6.95
C VAL A 120 -9.17 7.85 5.66
N ASP A 121 -10.46 8.16 5.55
CA ASP A 121 -11.19 8.01 4.31
C ASP A 121 -10.91 9.17 3.35
N PRO A 122 -11.07 8.96 2.05
CA PRO A 122 -10.90 10.02 1.06
C PRO A 122 -11.98 11.10 1.22
N GLY A 123 -11.65 12.33 0.84
CA GLY A 123 -12.57 13.45 0.86
C GLY A 123 -13.69 13.33 -0.17
N HIS A 124 -14.86 13.83 0.21
CA HIS A 124 -16.02 13.96 -0.66
C HIS A 124 -16.54 15.38 -0.63
N ARG A 125 -16.92 15.93 -1.79
CA ARG A 125 -17.64 17.21 -1.91
C ARG A 125 -19.11 16.95 -2.09
N GLY A 126 -19.93 17.66 -1.30
CA GLY A 126 -21.38 17.52 -1.27
C GLY A 126 -21.88 16.49 -0.26
N ASP A 127 -23.16 16.57 0.05
CA ASP A 127 -23.87 15.70 0.98
C ASP A 127 -24.90 14.82 0.24
N PRO A 128 -25.14 13.60 0.72
CA PRO A 128 -24.45 12.91 1.80
C PRO A 128 -23.11 12.29 1.33
N LEU A 129 -22.26 11.91 2.30
CA LEU A 129 -21.13 11.05 2.00
C LEU A 129 -21.61 9.75 1.33
N PRO A 130 -20.92 9.25 0.27
CA PRO A 130 -21.34 8.03 -0.40
C PRO A 130 -21.27 6.83 0.55
N GLU A 131 -22.23 5.91 0.46
CA GLU A 131 -22.28 4.70 1.27
C GLU A 131 -20.96 3.90 1.14
N SER A 132 -20.52 3.68 -0.09
CA SER A 132 -19.17 3.15 -0.37
C SER A 132 -18.16 4.30 -0.42
N ARG A 133 -17.28 4.38 0.57
CA ARG A 133 -16.23 5.42 0.64
C ARG A 133 -15.24 5.37 -0.53
N TRP A 134 -15.09 4.23 -1.21
CA TRP A 134 -14.36 4.10 -2.47
C TRP A 134 -14.87 5.04 -3.58
N ARG A 135 -16.15 5.48 -3.50
CA ARG A 135 -16.80 6.38 -4.45
C ARG A 135 -16.70 7.86 -4.04
N ALA A 136 -15.93 8.19 -3.02
CA ALA A 136 -15.67 9.58 -2.67
C ALA A 136 -15.07 10.33 -3.86
N ASN A 137 -15.72 11.44 -4.26
CA ASN A 137 -15.44 12.10 -5.54
C ASN A 137 -14.11 12.86 -5.57
N ASN A 138 -13.46 13.05 -4.42
CA ASN A 138 -12.13 13.66 -4.35
C ASN A 138 -11.00 12.62 -4.22
N ARG A 139 -11.32 11.31 -4.12
CA ARG A 139 -10.34 10.25 -3.84
C ARG A 139 -9.15 10.25 -4.81
N SER A 140 -9.40 10.23 -6.12
CA SER A 140 -8.31 10.22 -7.10
C SER A 140 -7.50 11.52 -7.10
N VAL A 141 -8.14 12.67 -6.84
CA VAL A 141 -7.43 13.95 -6.72
C VAL A 141 -6.48 13.93 -5.52
N GLU A 142 -6.91 13.38 -4.39
CA GLU A 142 -6.12 13.32 -3.17
C GLU A 142 -4.99 12.28 -3.24
N TYR A 143 -5.30 11.09 -3.77
CA TYR A 143 -4.42 9.94 -3.65
C TYR A 143 -3.49 9.74 -4.84
N ASP A 144 -3.96 10.02 -6.06
CA ASP A 144 -3.17 9.78 -7.27
C ASP A 144 -2.37 11.02 -7.70
N SER A 145 -2.67 12.22 -7.16
CA SER A 145 -1.88 13.41 -7.45
C SER A 145 -0.53 13.35 -6.75
N LEU A 146 0.52 13.64 -7.51
CA LEU A 146 1.87 13.70 -6.97
C LEU A 146 2.10 15.04 -6.26
N GLY A 147 3.11 15.08 -5.38
CA GLY A 147 3.46 16.26 -4.58
C GLY A 147 2.99 16.17 -3.13
N ASP A 148 3.21 17.25 -2.39
CA ASP A 148 3.13 17.23 -0.92
C ASP A 148 1.76 17.59 -0.33
N THR A 149 0.76 17.89 -1.15
CA THR A 149 -0.54 18.39 -0.68
C THR A 149 -1.24 17.42 0.28
N TYR A 150 -1.24 16.11 -0.05
CA TYR A 150 -1.83 15.12 0.85
C TYR A 150 -0.98 14.92 2.10
N ALA A 151 0.34 14.99 1.98
CA ALA A 151 1.23 14.95 3.14
C ALA A 151 0.96 16.12 4.09
N LYS A 152 0.78 17.34 3.58
CA LYS A 152 0.37 18.50 4.37
C LYS A 152 -0.97 18.27 5.06
N PHE A 153 -1.98 17.73 4.36
CA PHE A 153 -3.26 17.41 4.96
C PHE A 153 -3.09 16.46 6.17
N ILE A 154 -2.31 15.40 6.06
CA ILE A 154 -2.05 14.50 7.19
C ILE A 154 -1.28 15.21 8.31
N LEU A 155 -0.22 15.97 7.99
CA LEU A 155 0.68 16.56 8.97
C LEU A 155 0.14 17.83 9.63
N GLU A 156 -0.68 18.61 8.93
CA GLU A 156 -1.14 19.92 9.40
C GLU A 156 -2.60 19.88 9.88
N GLU A 157 -3.39 18.87 9.49
CA GLU A 157 -4.78 18.75 9.91
C GLU A 157 -5.00 17.51 10.78
N ILE A 158 -4.78 16.29 10.27
CA ILE A 158 -5.17 15.05 10.92
C ILE A 158 -4.30 14.73 12.14
N LEU A 159 -2.96 14.72 12.00
CA LEU A 159 -2.08 14.41 13.13
C LEU A 159 -2.20 15.45 14.27
N PRO A 160 -2.28 16.77 14.01
CA PRO A 160 -2.52 17.74 15.08
C PRO A 160 -3.87 17.56 15.77
N GLU A 161 -4.93 17.20 15.03
CA GLU A 161 -6.26 16.95 15.62
C GLU A 161 -6.23 15.75 16.58
N VAL A 162 -5.67 14.62 16.14
CA VAL A 162 -5.50 13.43 16.98
C VAL A 162 -4.55 13.71 18.15
N GLY A 163 -3.52 14.53 17.92
CA GLY A 163 -2.54 14.96 18.93
C GLY A 163 -3.11 15.78 20.08
N LYS A 164 -4.30 16.38 19.94
CA LYS A 164 -4.99 17.06 21.05
C LYS A 164 -5.35 16.11 22.20
N SER A 165 -5.57 14.84 21.88
CA SER A 165 -6.04 13.83 22.85
C SER A 165 -5.04 12.69 23.08
N HIS A 166 -4.03 12.57 22.23
CA HIS A 166 -3.09 11.45 22.27
C HIS A 166 -1.65 11.94 22.08
N ASN A 167 -0.71 11.40 22.83
CA ASN A 167 0.72 11.72 22.72
C ASN A 167 1.34 10.97 21.54
N LEU A 168 1.28 11.59 20.34
CA LEU A 168 1.83 11.04 19.12
C LEU A 168 3.32 11.34 18.99
N THR A 169 4.10 10.36 18.53
CA THR A 169 5.52 10.60 18.21
C THR A 169 5.70 11.60 17.06
N THR A 170 6.80 12.34 17.11
CA THR A 170 7.29 13.16 15.98
C THR A 170 8.46 12.50 15.27
N ASP A 171 8.98 11.39 15.78
CA ASP A 171 10.07 10.61 15.22
C ASP A 171 9.61 9.91 13.93
N PRO A 172 10.20 10.21 12.74
CA PRO A 172 9.82 9.59 11.48
C PRO A 172 10.07 8.07 11.46
N ASP A 173 11.03 7.55 12.27
CA ASP A 173 11.27 6.12 12.42
C ASP A 173 10.16 5.40 13.19
N GLN A 174 9.31 6.13 13.88
CA GLN A 174 8.15 5.63 14.59
C GLN A 174 6.84 5.98 13.88
N ARG A 175 6.90 6.43 12.60
CA ARG A 175 5.74 6.74 11.78
C ARG A 175 5.72 5.89 10.53
N ALA A 176 4.55 5.26 10.29
CA ALA A 176 4.26 4.46 9.12
C ALA A 176 3.03 4.98 8.38
N ILE A 177 2.96 4.70 7.09
CA ILE A 177 1.83 5.04 6.23
C ILE A 177 1.50 3.88 5.30
N CYS A 178 0.20 3.60 5.08
CA CYS A 178 -0.28 2.43 4.37
C CYS A 178 -1.47 2.78 3.47
N GLY A 179 -1.61 2.08 2.37
CA GLY A 179 -2.81 2.14 1.55
C GLY A 179 -2.84 1.08 0.46
N ALA A 180 -4.01 0.96 -0.19
CA ALA A 180 -4.23 0.03 -1.28
C ALA A 180 -4.58 0.79 -2.57
N SER A 181 -4.11 0.31 -3.72
CA SER A 181 -4.40 0.90 -5.02
C SER A 181 -3.94 2.37 -5.08
N SER A 182 -4.84 3.30 -5.36
CA SER A 182 -4.54 4.75 -5.23
C SER A 182 -4.05 5.11 -3.82
N GLY A 183 -4.56 4.46 -2.77
CA GLY A 183 -4.04 4.63 -1.41
C GLY A 183 -2.58 4.16 -1.25
N GLY A 184 -2.17 3.14 -2.01
CA GLY A 184 -0.79 2.62 -1.99
C GLY A 184 0.22 3.61 -2.58
N ILE A 185 -0.08 4.19 -3.75
CA ILE A 185 0.76 5.26 -4.30
C ILE A 185 0.70 6.52 -3.44
N CYS A 186 -0.45 6.85 -2.84
CA CYS A 186 -0.57 7.96 -1.90
C CYS A 186 0.37 7.78 -0.70
N ALA A 187 0.40 6.59 -0.10
CA ALA A 187 1.30 6.27 1.01
C ALA A 187 2.78 6.47 0.63
N TRP A 188 3.16 5.99 -0.56
CA TRP A 188 4.50 6.22 -1.10
C TRP A 188 4.78 7.71 -1.32
N THR A 189 3.86 8.42 -1.97
CA THR A 189 4.00 9.86 -2.26
C THR A 189 4.21 10.67 -0.98
N VAL A 190 3.45 10.39 0.09
CA VAL A 190 3.61 11.08 1.38
C VAL A 190 5.03 10.89 1.94
N ALA A 191 5.52 9.66 1.99
CA ALA A 191 6.86 9.40 2.52
C ALA A 191 7.96 9.95 1.57
N TRP A 192 7.72 9.91 0.26
CA TRP A 192 8.63 10.48 -0.73
C TRP A 192 8.78 12.00 -0.60
N GLU A 193 7.69 12.72 -0.43
CA GLU A 193 7.67 14.18 -0.30
C GLU A 193 8.08 14.64 1.11
N ARG A 194 7.77 13.84 2.14
CA ARG A 194 8.04 14.17 3.54
C ARG A 194 8.84 13.05 4.25
N PRO A 195 10.07 12.79 3.77
CA PRO A 195 10.96 11.82 4.41
C PRO A 195 11.46 12.27 5.79
N ASP A 196 11.20 13.52 6.17
CA ASP A 196 11.39 14.04 7.53
C ASP A 196 10.27 13.63 8.49
N SER A 197 9.21 13.02 7.99
CA SER A 197 7.99 12.74 8.75
C SER A 197 7.55 11.28 8.73
N PHE A 198 7.87 10.51 7.69
CA PHE A 198 7.49 9.10 7.54
C PHE A 198 8.62 8.28 6.94
N HIS A 199 9.10 7.27 7.67
CA HIS A 199 10.15 6.36 7.19
C HIS A 199 9.64 4.94 6.86
N LYS A 200 8.35 4.63 7.03
CA LYS A 200 7.81 3.29 6.79
C LYS A 200 6.60 3.36 5.87
N VAL A 201 6.64 2.61 4.76
CA VAL A 201 5.57 2.55 3.75
C VAL A 201 5.12 1.11 3.57
N LEU A 202 3.80 0.89 3.61
CA LEU A 202 3.15 -0.34 3.16
C LEU A 202 2.22 -0.01 1.99
N SER A 203 2.52 -0.55 0.82
CA SER A 203 1.69 -0.40 -0.37
C SER A 203 1.13 -1.76 -0.78
N HIS A 204 -0.19 -1.90 -0.71
CA HIS A 204 -0.91 -3.02 -1.26
C HIS A 204 -1.43 -2.66 -2.66
N ILE A 205 -1.21 -3.53 -3.67
CA ILE A 205 -1.72 -3.35 -5.03
C ILE A 205 -1.59 -1.91 -5.54
N GLY A 206 -0.42 -1.28 -5.32
CA GLY A 206 -0.22 0.16 -5.51
C GLY A 206 -0.40 0.63 -6.95
N SER A 207 -1.11 1.75 -7.16
CA SER A 207 -1.39 2.32 -8.47
C SER A 207 -0.20 3.12 -9.03
N PHE A 208 0.97 2.50 -9.16
CA PHE A 208 2.16 3.14 -9.76
C PHE A 208 2.05 3.27 -11.29
N THR A 209 0.85 3.41 -11.78
CA THR A 209 0.45 3.56 -13.18
C THR A 209 0.13 5.00 -13.54
N ASN A 210 -0.26 5.27 -14.78
CA ASN A 210 -0.52 6.62 -15.25
C ASN A 210 -1.97 7.10 -15.02
N ILE A 211 -2.49 7.00 -13.78
CA ILE A 211 -3.76 7.65 -13.44
C ILE A 211 -3.56 9.17 -13.42
N ARG A 212 -2.56 9.66 -12.68
CA ARG A 212 -2.15 11.07 -12.60
C ARG A 212 -0.62 11.23 -12.57
N GLY A 213 0.09 10.42 -13.34
CA GLY A 213 1.54 10.52 -13.46
C GLY A 213 2.34 9.58 -12.56
N GLY A 214 1.73 8.68 -11.80
CA GLY A 214 2.41 7.78 -10.84
C GLY A 214 3.48 6.88 -11.44
N HIS A 215 3.40 6.59 -12.73
CA HIS A 215 4.37 5.80 -13.49
C HIS A 215 5.78 6.41 -13.56
N ILE A 216 5.96 7.66 -13.13
CA ILE A 216 7.28 8.30 -13.11
C ILE A 216 8.16 7.85 -11.93
N TYR A 217 7.59 7.30 -10.86
CA TYR A 217 8.33 6.97 -9.64
C TYR A 217 9.52 6.03 -9.85
N PRO A 218 9.44 4.97 -10.65
CA PRO A 218 10.60 4.12 -10.91
C PRO A 218 11.81 4.89 -11.42
N ALA A 219 11.59 5.85 -12.34
CA ALA A 219 12.65 6.70 -12.87
C ALA A 219 13.15 7.74 -11.85
N LEU A 220 12.25 8.33 -11.07
CA LEU A 220 12.61 9.29 -10.01
C LEU A 220 13.46 8.62 -8.92
N ILE A 221 13.08 7.42 -8.46
CA ILE A 221 13.83 6.67 -7.46
C ILE A 221 15.27 6.43 -7.91
N ARG A 222 15.49 6.06 -9.18
CA ARG A 222 16.81 5.80 -9.74
C ARG A 222 17.68 7.05 -9.90
N LYS A 223 17.06 8.22 -10.04
CA LYS A 223 17.73 9.51 -10.31
C LYS A 223 17.87 10.40 -9.09
N THR A 224 17.28 10.01 -7.97
CA THR A 224 17.29 10.80 -6.73
C THR A 224 18.15 10.10 -5.68
N GLU A 225 18.80 10.86 -4.82
CA GLU A 225 19.47 10.33 -3.64
C GLU A 225 18.47 9.53 -2.78
N ARG A 226 18.95 8.38 -2.25
CA ARG A 226 18.11 7.49 -1.45
C ARG A 226 17.58 8.23 -0.20
N LYS A 227 16.28 8.22 -0.04
CA LYS A 227 15.60 8.70 1.17
C LYS A 227 15.55 7.60 2.24
N PRO A 228 15.49 7.93 3.54
CA PRO A 228 15.49 6.94 4.63
C PRO A 228 14.10 6.28 4.76
N ILE A 229 13.63 5.63 3.72
CA ILE A 229 12.31 4.99 3.66
C ILE A 229 12.46 3.48 3.57
N ARG A 230 11.79 2.76 4.47
CA ARG A 230 11.58 1.31 4.44
C ARG A 230 10.27 1.02 3.74
N VAL A 231 10.25 0.11 2.77
CA VAL A 231 9.12 -0.11 1.87
C VAL A 231 8.70 -1.57 1.84
N TYR A 232 7.44 -1.84 2.11
CA TYR A 232 6.84 -3.15 1.86
C TYR A 232 5.84 -3.02 0.70
N LEU A 233 6.03 -3.79 -0.37
CA LEU A 233 5.13 -3.84 -1.51
C LEU A 233 4.42 -5.20 -1.55
N GLN A 234 3.13 -5.19 -1.82
CA GLN A 234 2.34 -6.39 -2.07
C GLN A 234 1.50 -6.21 -3.32
N ASP A 235 1.51 -7.23 -4.19
CA ASP A 235 0.66 -7.28 -5.38
C ASP A 235 0.45 -8.72 -5.86
N GLY A 236 -0.36 -8.91 -6.89
CA GLY A 236 -0.61 -10.17 -7.55
C GLY A 236 -0.66 -10.04 -9.08
N ASP A 237 -0.28 -11.10 -9.78
CA ASP A 237 -0.16 -11.14 -11.25
C ASP A 237 -1.52 -11.12 -11.99
N HIS A 238 -2.64 -11.22 -11.25
CA HIS A 238 -4.00 -11.04 -11.77
C HIS A 238 -4.57 -9.64 -11.48
N ASP A 239 -3.70 -8.67 -11.18
CA ASP A 239 -4.11 -7.29 -10.94
C ASP A 239 -4.57 -6.59 -12.23
N VAL A 240 -5.11 -5.38 -12.09
CA VAL A 240 -5.70 -4.57 -13.16
C VAL A 240 -4.71 -4.32 -14.30
N ASN A 241 -5.21 -4.46 -15.52
CA ASN A 241 -4.54 -4.07 -16.75
C ASN A 241 -5.54 -3.30 -17.63
N ASN A 242 -5.38 -1.98 -17.74
CA ASN A 242 -6.29 -1.09 -18.45
C ASN A 242 -5.54 0.07 -19.15
N GLU A 243 -6.26 1.11 -19.58
CA GLU A 243 -5.71 2.28 -20.26
C GLU A 243 -4.70 3.09 -19.43
N HIS A 244 -4.71 2.96 -18.09
CA HIS A 244 -3.73 3.63 -17.22
C HIS A 244 -2.43 2.83 -17.07
N GLY A 245 -2.43 1.55 -17.43
CA GLY A 245 -1.28 0.66 -17.37
C GLY A 245 -1.60 -0.71 -16.78
N ASN A 246 -0.54 -1.47 -16.52
CA ASN A 246 -0.61 -2.77 -15.87
C ASN A 246 -0.04 -2.64 -14.44
N TRP A 247 -0.88 -2.85 -13.42
CA TRP A 247 -0.51 -2.68 -12.01
C TRP A 247 0.61 -3.63 -11.60
N TRP A 248 0.49 -4.90 -11.96
CA TRP A 248 1.52 -5.90 -11.66
C TRP A 248 2.90 -5.49 -12.19
N LEU A 249 2.99 -5.13 -13.48
CA LEU A 249 4.26 -4.71 -14.07
C LEU A 249 4.79 -3.42 -13.44
N ALA A 250 3.91 -2.47 -13.11
CA ALA A 250 4.28 -1.23 -12.45
C ALA A 250 4.86 -1.47 -11.04
N ASN A 251 4.29 -2.40 -10.26
CA ASN A 251 4.80 -2.79 -8.95
C ASN A 251 6.14 -3.53 -9.05
N LEU A 252 6.34 -4.39 -10.05
CA LEU A 252 7.64 -5.02 -10.33
C LEU A 252 8.71 -3.97 -10.72
N GLU A 253 8.34 -2.94 -11.46
CA GLU A 253 9.26 -1.86 -11.82
C GLU A 253 9.62 -0.98 -10.61
N MET A 254 8.67 -0.73 -9.69
CA MET A 254 8.93 -0.12 -8.39
C MET A 254 9.95 -0.95 -7.60
N GLU A 255 9.75 -2.26 -7.45
CA GLU A 255 10.70 -3.15 -6.79
C GLU A 255 12.10 -3.06 -7.40
N SER A 256 12.18 -3.17 -8.73
CA SER A 256 13.45 -3.08 -9.47
C SER A 256 14.18 -1.76 -9.17
N SER A 257 13.46 -0.66 -9.12
CA SER A 257 14.03 0.68 -8.92
C SER A 257 14.44 0.91 -7.46
N LEU A 258 13.64 0.45 -6.51
CA LEU A 258 13.96 0.50 -5.08
C LEU A 258 15.21 -0.34 -4.75
N LYS A 259 15.32 -1.55 -5.33
CA LYS A 259 16.51 -2.40 -5.19
C LYS A 259 17.75 -1.75 -5.81
N PHE A 260 17.62 -1.18 -7.01
CA PHE A 260 18.72 -0.45 -7.66
C PHE A 260 19.26 0.67 -6.76
N SER A 261 18.39 1.45 -6.15
CA SER A 261 18.75 2.57 -5.27
C SER A 261 19.00 2.13 -3.81
N LYS A 262 19.09 0.80 -3.56
CA LYS A 262 19.44 0.20 -2.26
C LYS A 262 18.51 0.61 -1.11
N TYR A 263 17.22 0.79 -1.38
CA TYR A 263 16.22 0.95 -0.33
C TYR A 263 16.09 -0.32 0.50
N ASP A 264 15.69 -0.17 1.75
CA ASP A 264 15.25 -1.28 2.59
C ASP A 264 13.85 -1.71 2.14
N ILE A 265 13.77 -2.80 1.37
CA ILE A 265 12.55 -3.26 0.72
C ILE A 265 12.29 -4.72 0.99
N GLN A 266 11.01 -5.04 1.20
CA GLN A 266 10.44 -6.39 1.19
C GLN A 266 9.24 -6.41 0.24
N THR A 267 9.02 -7.55 -0.40
CA THR A 267 7.88 -7.75 -1.29
C THR A 267 7.12 -9.03 -0.95
N ALA A 268 5.83 -9.03 -1.21
CA ALA A 268 4.96 -10.19 -1.16
C ALA A 268 4.19 -10.28 -2.49
N TRP A 269 4.74 -11.04 -3.42
CA TRP A 269 4.14 -11.30 -4.72
C TRP A 269 3.28 -12.57 -4.68
N GLY A 270 2.18 -12.60 -5.42
CA GLY A 270 1.28 -13.74 -5.48
C GLY A 270 0.41 -13.76 -6.74
N HIS A 271 -0.64 -14.57 -6.71
CA HIS A 271 -1.61 -14.73 -7.79
C HIS A 271 -2.95 -14.06 -7.45
N GLY A 272 -2.91 -12.96 -6.69
CA GLY A 272 -4.07 -12.19 -6.29
C GLY A 272 -4.57 -11.26 -7.40
N ALA A 273 -5.87 -10.91 -7.33
CA ALA A 273 -6.48 -9.85 -8.13
C ALA A 273 -6.50 -8.52 -7.36
N HIS A 274 -7.06 -7.47 -7.96
CA HIS A 274 -7.16 -6.13 -7.38
C HIS A 274 -8.15 -6.05 -6.20
N ASN A 275 -7.79 -6.69 -5.09
CA ASN A 275 -8.58 -6.69 -3.84
C ASN A 275 -7.65 -6.88 -2.63
N GLY A 276 -8.21 -6.77 -1.42
CA GLY A 276 -7.46 -6.84 -0.17
C GLY A 276 -7.15 -8.26 0.34
N ASN A 277 -7.62 -9.32 -0.34
CA ASN A 277 -7.51 -10.70 0.19
C ASN A 277 -6.06 -11.12 0.44
N HIS A 278 -5.19 -10.96 -0.55
CA HIS A 278 -3.76 -11.27 -0.40
C HIS A 278 -3.08 -10.31 0.59
N GLY A 279 -3.38 -9.00 0.48
CA GLY A 279 -2.86 -7.99 1.39
C GLY A 279 -3.19 -8.29 2.86
N GLY A 280 -4.42 -8.74 3.15
CA GLY A 280 -4.84 -9.10 4.49
C GLY A 280 -4.12 -10.35 5.05
N VAL A 281 -3.82 -11.33 4.19
CA VAL A 281 -3.07 -12.53 4.60
C VAL A 281 -1.64 -12.20 4.99
N VAL A 282 -0.97 -11.34 4.24
CA VAL A 282 0.43 -10.97 4.49
C VAL A 282 0.58 -9.82 5.51
N LEU A 283 -0.52 -9.19 5.92
CA LEU A 283 -0.49 -8.02 6.80
C LEU A 283 0.27 -8.24 8.11
N PRO A 284 0.09 -9.37 8.85
CA PRO A 284 0.85 -9.60 10.08
C PRO A 284 2.36 -9.61 9.86
N ASP A 285 2.82 -10.24 8.79
CA ASP A 285 4.25 -10.32 8.46
C ASP A 285 4.79 -8.99 7.94
N ALA A 286 3.99 -8.25 7.17
CA ALA A 286 4.33 -6.89 6.75
C ALA A 286 4.51 -5.96 7.96
N MET A 287 3.64 -6.07 8.96
CA MET A 287 3.76 -5.29 10.21
C MET A 287 5.03 -5.63 10.97
N ARG A 288 5.34 -6.92 11.18
CA ARG A 288 6.59 -7.35 11.83
C ARG A 288 7.81 -6.81 11.11
N TRP A 289 7.81 -6.92 9.79
CA TRP A 289 8.91 -6.48 8.97
C TRP A 289 9.11 -4.96 9.01
N LEU A 290 8.05 -4.18 8.92
CA LEU A 290 8.12 -2.71 8.97
C LEU A 290 8.59 -2.21 10.33
N TRP A 291 8.13 -2.85 11.42
CA TRP A 291 8.40 -2.43 12.79
C TRP A 291 9.59 -3.14 13.44
N ARG A 292 10.32 -3.99 12.66
CA ARG A 292 11.52 -4.63 13.17
C ARG A 292 12.56 -3.61 13.60
N LYS A 293 13.30 -3.93 14.67
CA LYS A 293 14.44 -3.12 15.09
C LYS A 293 15.50 -3.11 13.99
N GLU A 294 16.19 -1.99 13.86
CA GLU A 294 17.40 -1.95 13.05
C GLU A 294 18.50 -2.73 13.80
N ASN A 295 19.22 -3.57 13.06
CA ASN A 295 20.37 -4.30 13.59
C ASN A 295 21.61 -3.39 13.60
#